data_6d1fbb7a0f23383eb78aa8fc0277755f
#
_entry.id   6d1fbb7a0f23383eb78aa8fc0277755f
#
_cell.length_a   1.000
_cell.length_b   1.000
_cell.length_c   1.000
_cell.angle_alpha   90.00
_cell.angle_beta   90.00
_cell.angle_gamma   90.00
#
_symmetry.space_group_name_H-M   'P 1'
#
loop_
_entity.id
_entity.type
_entity.pdbx_description
1 polymer ?
#
loop_
_entity_poly.entity_id
_entity_poly.type
_entity_poly.pdbx_seq_one_letter_code
_entity_poly.pdbx_strand_id
1 'polypeptide(L)'
;MTVTLPVQYPATEKHINYLVKLLAEKIEDPAQALAAITWVQEHKLSKALASEKIKKYEKLPSVRKAFSSTPELEDGIYQVGDDVFKVYRTRNGHIATKHLTEDGFEYTGQRPLKLIKPEHRMTKEKAAEYGALYNTCINCQRTLTDEVSIAQGFGPICAQYFA
;
A
#
# COMPACT_ATOMS: atom_id res chain seq x y z
N MET A 1 -45.61 7.64 -18.46
CA MET A 1 -45.32 9.02 -18.05
C MET A 1 -44.76 8.99 -16.64
N THR A 2 -43.45 9.08 -16.50
CA THR A 2 -42.79 9.07 -15.18
C THR A 2 -42.82 10.52 -14.65
N VAL A 3 -43.70 10.78 -13.68
CA VAL A 3 -43.77 12.09 -13.02
C VAL A 3 -42.55 12.24 -12.15
N THR A 4 -41.57 12.99 -12.63
CA THR A 4 -40.40 13.39 -11.84
C THR A 4 -40.81 14.49 -10.88
N LEU A 5 -41.11 14.14 -9.62
CA LEU A 5 -41.38 15.14 -8.59
C LEU A 5 -40.14 16.05 -8.43
N PRO A 6 -40.32 17.38 -8.28
CA PRO A 6 -39.20 18.30 -8.10
C PRO A 6 -38.43 17.90 -6.83
N VAL A 7 -37.10 17.83 -6.96
CA VAL A 7 -36.18 17.51 -5.83
C VAL A 7 -36.20 18.68 -4.87
N GLN A 8 -36.98 18.58 -3.78
CA GLN A 8 -37.23 19.66 -2.84
C GLN A 8 -35.96 20.14 -2.11
N TYR A 9 -34.97 19.27 -1.95
CA TYR A 9 -33.64 19.60 -1.39
C TYR A 9 -32.57 18.79 -2.13
N PRO A 10 -31.86 19.40 -3.10
CA PRO A 10 -30.81 18.70 -3.85
C PRO A 10 -29.61 18.35 -2.95
N ALA A 11 -28.97 17.24 -3.27
CA ALA A 11 -27.71 16.86 -2.64
C ALA A 11 -26.64 17.90 -2.96
N THR A 12 -25.83 18.29 -1.96
CA THR A 12 -24.71 19.18 -2.19
C THR A 12 -23.57 18.44 -2.90
N GLU A 13 -22.70 19.19 -3.56
CA GLU A 13 -21.52 18.64 -4.22
C GLU A 13 -20.69 17.76 -3.28
N LYS A 14 -20.56 18.15 -2.00
CA LYS A 14 -19.89 17.34 -0.96
C LYS A 14 -20.52 15.96 -0.79
N HIS A 15 -21.86 15.85 -0.80
CA HIS A 15 -22.56 14.56 -0.71
C HIS A 15 -22.29 13.70 -1.95
N ILE A 16 -22.31 14.30 -3.14
CA ILE A 16 -22.08 13.60 -4.40
C ILE A 16 -20.63 13.08 -4.45
N ASN A 17 -19.63 13.94 -4.18
CA ASN A 17 -18.24 13.58 -4.19
C ASN A 17 -17.91 12.47 -3.16
N TYR A 18 -18.53 12.53 -1.98
CA TYR A 18 -18.34 11.50 -0.96
C TYR A 18 -18.99 10.18 -1.36
N LEU A 19 -20.19 10.21 -1.96
CA LEU A 19 -20.87 9.01 -2.46
C LEU A 19 -20.06 8.37 -3.61
N VAL A 20 -19.55 9.14 -4.55
CA VAL A 20 -18.69 8.66 -5.63
C VAL A 20 -17.45 7.97 -5.07
N LYS A 21 -16.81 8.56 -4.06
CA LYS A 21 -15.67 7.93 -3.38
C LYS A 21 -16.05 6.58 -2.76
N LEU A 22 -17.17 6.51 -2.04
CA LEU A 22 -17.66 5.27 -1.43
C LEU A 22 -17.97 4.20 -2.48
N LEU A 23 -18.63 4.54 -3.59
CA LEU A 23 -18.92 3.62 -4.68
C LEU A 23 -17.63 3.00 -5.24
N ALA A 24 -16.61 3.83 -5.49
CA ALA A 24 -15.32 3.37 -5.96
C ALA A 24 -14.56 2.50 -4.93
N GLU A 25 -14.82 2.67 -3.65
CA GLU A 25 -14.17 1.92 -2.57
C GLU A 25 -14.89 0.63 -2.16
N LYS A 26 -16.20 0.56 -2.40
CA LYS A 26 -17.07 -0.50 -1.85
C LYS A 26 -17.62 -1.47 -2.90
N ILE A 27 -17.59 -1.12 -4.18
CA ILE A 27 -18.03 -2.00 -5.25
C ILE A 27 -16.82 -2.73 -5.84
N GLU A 28 -16.89 -4.07 -5.82
CA GLU A 28 -15.79 -4.93 -6.24
C GLU A 28 -15.59 -4.93 -7.75
N ASP A 29 -16.71 -5.00 -8.50
CA ASP A 29 -16.67 -4.99 -9.96
C ASP A 29 -16.45 -3.57 -10.49
N PRO A 30 -15.32 -3.31 -11.22
CA PRO A 30 -15.03 -1.99 -11.77
C PRO A 30 -16.10 -1.47 -12.73
N ALA A 31 -16.74 -2.35 -13.51
CA ALA A 31 -17.78 -1.95 -14.46
C ALA A 31 -19.06 -1.51 -13.72
N GLN A 32 -19.46 -2.23 -12.68
CA GLN A 32 -20.59 -1.85 -11.83
C GLN A 32 -20.29 -0.56 -11.03
N ALA A 33 -19.05 -0.41 -10.53
CA ALA A 33 -18.64 0.81 -9.85
C ALA A 33 -18.73 2.02 -10.78
N LEU A 34 -18.20 1.91 -12.00
CA LEU A 34 -18.25 2.98 -12.99
C LEU A 34 -19.70 3.33 -13.37
N ALA A 35 -20.54 2.33 -13.63
CA ALA A 35 -21.96 2.54 -13.95
C ALA A 35 -22.69 3.26 -12.81
N ALA A 36 -22.47 2.87 -11.56
CA ALA A 36 -23.06 3.50 -10.39
C ALA A 36 -22.57 4.96 -10.20
N ILE A 37 -21.31 5.22 -10.44
CA ILE A 37 -20.71 6.56 -10.36
C ILE A 37 -21.30 7.46 -11.45
N THR A 38 -21.35 6.99 -12.69
CA THR A 38 -21.94 7.73 -13.82
C THR A 38 -23.40 8.07 -13.54
N TRP A 39 -24.16 7.09 -13.05
CA TRP A 39 -25.55 7.32 -12.66
C TRP A 39 -25.70 8.41 -11.59
N VAL A 40 -24.86 8.42 -10.56
CA VAL A 40 -24.88 9.44 -9.49
C VAL A 40 -24.52 10.83 -10.04
N GLN A 41 -23.65 10.91 -11.01
CA GLN A 41 -23.20 12.19 -11.61
C GLN A 41 -24.24 12.75 -12.60
N GLU A 42 -24.94 11.89 -13.33
CA GLU A 42 -25.95 12.30 -14.31
C GLU A 42 -27.32 12.65 -13.71
N HIS A 43 -27.62 12.10 -12.50
CA HIS A 43 -28.92 12.27 -11.88
C HIS A 43 -28.88 13.27 -10.71
N LYS A 44 -29.85 14.18 -10.69
CA LYS A 44 -30.03 15.12 -9.55
C LYS A 44 -30.58 14.38 -8.35
N LEU A 45 -29.72 13.95 -7.46
CA LEU A 45 -30.11 13.26 -6.21
C LEU A 45 -30.66 14.26 -5.19
N SER A 46 -31.70 13.84 -4.45
CA SER A 46 -32.10 14.57 -3.24
C SER A 46 -31.09 14.34 -2.11
N LYS A 47 -30.99 15.30 -1.20
CA LYS A 47 -30.13 15.19 -0.01
C LYS A 47 -30.46 13.94 0.83
N ALA A 48 -31.76 13.62 0.95
CA ALA A 48 -32.23 12.44 1.69
C ALA A 48 -31.72 11.15 1.04
N LEU A 49 -31.89 11.01 -0.30
CA LEU A 49 -31.45 9.81 -1.03
C LEU A 49 -29.92 9.67 -1.04
N ALA A 50 -29.19 10.78 -1.19
CA ALA A 50 -27.73 10.75 -1.10
C ALA A 50 -27.26 10.30 0.29
N SER A 51 -27.86 10.83 1.35
CA SER A 51 -27.54 10.46 2.74
C SER A 51 -27.87 8.98 3.04
N GLU A 52 -28.97 8.46 2.54
CA GLU A 52 -29.36 7.06 2.67
C GLU A 52 -28.34 6.14 1.98
N LYS A 53 -27.97 6.46 0.73
CA LYS A 53 -26.97 5.71 -0.01
C LYS A 53 -25.60 5.76 0.69
N ILE A 54 -25.16 6.92 1.17
CA ILE A 54 -23.93 7.07 1.95
C ILE A 54 -23.93 6.12 3.15
N LYS A 55 -24.96 6.17 3.99
CA LYS A 55 -25.10 5.29 5.16
C LYS A 55 -25.09 3.80 4.80
N LYS A 56 -25.68 3.43 3.64
CA LYS A 56 -25.67 2.06 3.15
C LYS A 56 -24.26 1.62 2.78
N TYR A 57 -23.53 2.42 2.00
CA TYR A 57 -22.21 2.05 1.53
C TYR A 57 -21.11 2.17 2.61
N GLU A 58 -21.25 3.07 3.60
CA GLU A 58 -20.36 3.13 4.75
C GLU A 58 -20.32 1.82 5.55
N LYS A 59 -21.45 1.13 5.66
CA LYS A 59 -21.55 -0.15 6.38
C LYS A 59 -20.90 -1.32 5.64
N LEU A 60 -20.69 -1.22 4.33
CA LEU A 60 -20.04 -2.27 3.55
C LEU A 60 -18.54 -2.31 3.80
N PRO A 61 -17.94 -3.52 3.80
CA PRO A 61 -16.48 -3.62 3.85
C PRO A 61 -15.87 -2.91 2.64
N SER A 62 -14.71 -2.28 2.83
CA SER A 62 -13.99 -1.64 1.72
C SER A 62 -13.34 -2.71 0.85
N VAL A 63 -13.65 -2.73 -0.43
CA VAL A 63 -13.01 -3.64 -1.39
C VAL A 63 -11.51 -3.37 -1.49
N ARG A 64 -11.09 -2.11 -1.29
CA ARG A 64 -9.66 -1.77 -1.17
C ARG A 64 -8.96 -2.45 0.01
N LYS A 65 -9.68 -2.80 1.08
CA LYS A 65 -9.13 -3.64 2.16
C LYS A 65 -9.02 -5.11 1.76
N ALA A 66 -9.91 -5.60 0.89
CA ALA A 66 -9.82 -6.95 0.33
C ALA A 66 -8.71 -7.07 -0.73
N PHE A 67 -8.43 -5.99 -1.49
CA PHE A 67 -7.26 -5.88 -2.38
C PHE A 67 -5.97 -5.44 -1.65
N SER A 68 -6.05 -5.00 -0.41
CA SER A 68 -4.90 -4.85 0.47
C SER A 68 -4.62 -6.17 1.23
N SER A 69 -4.82 -7.32 0.62
CA SER A 69 -3.94 -8.44 0.84
C SER A 69 -2.59 -8.07 0.18
N THR A 70 -1.96 -7.01 0.62
CA THR A 70 -0.50 -6.97 0.65
C THR A 70 -0.12 -8.29 1.26
N PRO A 71 0.62 -9.17 0.55
CA PRO A 71 1.11 -10.39 1.15
C PRO A 71 1.63 -10.00 2.53
N GLU A 72 1.41 -10.83 3.52
CA GLU A 72 1.80 -10.55 4.90
C GLU A 72 3.33 -10.47 4.96
N LEU A 73 3.84 -9.33 4.48
CA LEU A 73 5.26 -9.05 4.40
C LEU A 73 5.72 -8.66 5.80
N GLU A 74 6.72 -9.37 6.27
CA GLU A 74 7.43 -9.02 7.49
C GLU A 74 8.40 -7.86 7.23
N ASP A 75 8.78 -7.16 8.30
CA ASP A 75 9.84 -6.17 8.22
C ASP A 75 11.16 -6.86 7.81
N GLY A 76 11.80 -6.38 6.76
CA GLY A 76 13.00 -7.03 6.22
C GLY A 76 13.51 -6.39 4.94
N ILE A 77 14.54 -7.02 4.40
CA ILE A 77 15.14 -6.66 3.12
C ILE A 77 14.65 -7.66 2.06
N TYR A 78 14.23 -7.14 0.93
CA TYR A 78 13.68 -7.89 -0.19
C TYR A 78 14.40 -7.52 -1.48
N GLN A 79 14.69 -8.51 -2.31
CA GLN A 79 15.31 -8.31 -3.62
C GLN A 79 14.35 -8.73 -4.73
N VAL A 80 14.04 -7.81 -5.63
CA VAL A 80 13.18 -8.05 -6.80
C VAL A 80 13.98 -7.71 -8.05
N GLY A 81 14.50 -8.74 -8.73
CA GLY A 81 15.47 -8.53 -9.80
C GLY A 81 16.76 -7.91 -9.25
N ASP A 82 17.16 -6.79 -9.82
CA ASP A 82 18.33 -6.01 -9.39
C ASP A 82 18.01 -4.98 -8.29
N ASP A 83 16.71 -4.75 -8.05
CA ASP A 83 16.25 -3.77 -7.07
C ASP A 83 16.20 -4.35 -5.66
N VAL A 84 16.69 -3.59 -4.69
CA VAL A 84 16.64 -3.93 -3.27
C VAL A 84 15.71 -3.00 -2.52
N PHE A 85 14.74 -3.58 -1.83
CA PHE A 85 13.75 -2.85 -1.05
C PHE A 85 13.84 -3.20 0.42
N LYS A 86 13.72 -2.18 1.26
CA LYS A 86 13.49 -2.35 2.70
C LYS A 86 12.01 -2.17 2.99
N VAL A 87 11.37 -3.23 3.47
CA VAL A 87 9.99 -3.22 3.95
C VAL A 87 10.00 -2.99 5.45
N TYR A 88 9.19 -2.09 5.94
CA TYR A 88 9.09 -1.79 7.37
C TYR A 88 7.71 -1.27 7.76
N ARG A 89 7.35 -1.42 9.03
CA ARG A 89 6.13 -0.83 9.59
C ARG A 89 6.42 0.56 10.13
N THR A 90 5.60 1.51 9.71
CA THR A 90 5.64 2.87 10.25
C THR A 90 5.08 2.89 11.68
N ARG A 91 5.31 3.98 12.42
CA ARG A 91 4.79 4.18 13.79
C ARG A 91 3.27 4.02 13.86
N ASN A 92 2.53 4.29 12.78
CA ASN A 92 1.09 4.14 12.68
C ASN A 92 0.65 2.74 12.21
N GLY A 93 1.56 1.75 12.15
CA GLY A 93 1.28 0.37 11.75
C GLY A 93 1.14 0.15 10.24
N HIS A 94 1.31 1.18 9.40
CA HIS A 94 1.27 1.01 7.94
C HIS A 94 2.59 0.43 7.42
N ILE A 95 2.48 -0.50 6.47
CA ILE A 95 3.65 -1.01 5.74
C ILE A 95 4.11 0.05 4.73
N ALA A 96 5.40 0.31 4.71
CA ALA A 96 6.04 1.20 3.77
C ALA A 96 7.34 0.59 3.23
N THR A 97 7.82 1.12 2.12
CA THR A 97 9.06 0.66 1.50
C THR A 97 10.05 1.79 1.31
N LYS A 98 11.33 1.41 1.31
CA LYS A 98 12.45 2.21 0.83
C LYS A 98 13.17 1.42 -0.25
N HIS A 99 13.61 2.07 -1.29
CA HIS A 99 14.44 1.51 -2.36
C HIS A 99 15.91 1.85 -2.09
N LEU A 100 16.79 0.89 -2.28
CA LEU A 100 18.23 1.12 -2.17
C LEU A 100 18.74 1.79 -3.45
N THR A 101 19.32 2.96 -3.29
CA THR A 101 19.97 3.75 -4.33
C THR A 101 21.46 3.88 -4.01
N GLU A 102 22.23 4.54 -4.87
CA GLU A 102 23.66 4.85 -4.62
C GLU A 102 23.87 5.69 -3.35
N ASP A 103 22.89 6.55 -3.02
CA ASP A 103 22.90 7.42 -1.83
C ASP A 103 22.34 6.76 -0.57
N GLY A 104 21.86 5.50 -0.68
CA GLY A 104 21.27 4.75 0.41
C GLY A 104 19.76 4.47 0.23
N PHE A 105 19.05 4.25 1.33
CA PHE A 105 17.64 3.91 1.28
C PHE A 105 16.72 5.13 1.15
N GLU A 106 16.10 5.29 -0.01
CA GLU A 106 15.12 6.32 -0.29
C GLU A 106 13.69 5.84 -0.08
N TYR A 107 12.84 6.71 0.46
CA TYR A 107 11.42 6.41 0.72
C TYR A 107 10.62 6.34 -0.58
N THR A 108 9.94 5.21 -0.82
CA THR A 108 9.12 4.97 -2.02
C THR A 108 7.62 4.75 -1.72
N GLY A 109 7.25 4.83 -0.44
CA GLY A 109 5.86 4.64 -0.01
C GLY A 109 5.39 3.19 -0.12
N GLN A 110 4.19 2.99 -0.64
CA GLN A 110 3.56 1.66 -0.75
C GLN A 110 3.55 1.10 -2.19
N ARG A 111 4.01 1.87 -3.17
CA ARG A 111 3.95 1.46 -4.60
C ARG A 111 4.68 0.14 -4.89
N PRO A 112 5.90 -0.08 -4.38
CA PRO A 112 6.64 -1.32 -4.65
C PRO A 112 6.04 -2.56 -3.99
N LEU A 113 5.18 -2.43 -2.97
CA LEU A 113 4.58 -3.57 -2.26
C LEU A 113 3.83 -4.55 -3.20
N LYS A 114 3.35 -4.07 -4.34
CA LYS A 114 2.69 -4.93 -5.34
C LYS A 114 3.65 -5.89 -6.05
N LEU A 115 4.93 -5.53 -6.09
CA LEU A 115 5.99 -6.30 -6.75
C LEU A 115 6.71 -7.23 -5.78
N ILE A 116 6.68 -6.89 -4.48
CA ILE A 116 7.39 -7.61 -3.43
C ILE A 116 6.50 -8.76 -2.95
N LYS A 117 7.08 -9.96 -2.94
CA LYS A 117 6.47 -11.18 -2.40
C LYS A 117 7.31 -11.72 -1.25
N PRO A 118 6.74 -12.56 -0.35
CA PRO A 118 7.50 -13.18 0.74
C PRO A 118 8.76 -13.93 0.27
N GLU A 119 8.68 -14.58 -0.89
CA GLU A 119 9.80 -15.32 -1.52
C GLU A 119 10.98 -14.45 -1.95
N HIS A 120 10.77 -13.13 -2.09
CA HIS A 120 11.81 -12.17 -2.41
C HIS A 120 12.61 -11.72 -1.18
N ARG A 121 12.28 -12.23 0.02
CA ARG A 121 13.03 -11.89 1.24
C ARG A 121 14.49 -12.29 1.07
N MET A 122 15.39 -11.35 1.33
CA MET A 122 16.82 -11.57 1.17
C MET A 122 17.32 -12.57 2.20
N THR A 123 18.05 -13.58 1.75
CA THR A 123 18.68 -14.57 2.62
C THR A 123 19.97 -14.01 3.21
N LYS A 124 20.46 -14.67 4.27
CA LYS A 124 21.72 -14.31 4.92
C LYS A 124 22.92 -14.43 3.99
N GLU A 125 22.90 -15.44 3.10
CA GLU A 125 23.96 -15.67 2.10
C GLU A 125 24.05 -14.49 1.12
N LYS A 126 22.92 -14.02 0.60
CA LYS A 126 22.90 -12.83 -0.28
C LYS A 126 23.33 -11.55 0.44
N ALA A 127 22.95 -11.41 1.69
CA ALA A 127 23.42 -10.28 2.50
C ALA A 127 24.93 -10.33 2.75
N ALA A 128 25.50 -11.52 2.93
CA ALA A 128 26.95 -11.72 3.05
C ALA A 128 27.68 -11.35 1.76
N GLU A 129 27.16 -11.76 0.60
CA GLU A 129 27.73 -11.36 -0.71
C GLU A 129 27.78 -9.83 -0.86
N TYR A 130 26.69 -9.14 -0.50
CA TYR A 130 26.64 -7.68 -0.51
C TYR A 130 27.66 -7.06 0.46
N GLY A 131 27.74 -7.58 1.68
CA GLY A 131 28.69 -7.10 2.69
C GLY A 131 30.13 -7.29 2.27
N ALA A 132 30.46 -8.40 1.62
CA ALA A 132 31.80 -8.68 1.09
C ALA A 132 32.18 -7.72 -0.04
N LEU A 133 31.22 -7.31 -0.89
CA LEU A 133 31.47 -6.39 -2.00
C LEU A 133 31.66 -4.95 -1.53
N TYR A 134 30.86 -4.50 -0.56
CA TYR A 134 30.77 -3.07 -0.20
C TYR A 134 31.27 -2.75 1.21
N ASN A 135 31.64 -3.74 2.01
CA ASN A 135 32.01 -3.61 3.43
C ASN A 135 30.94 -2.84 4.24
N THR A 136 29.69 -2.96 3.85
CA THR A 136 28.57 -2.18 4.40
C THR A 136 27.37 -3.08 4.67
N CYS A 137 26.74 -2.89 5.81
CA CYS A 137 25.51 -3.62 6.13
C CYS A 137 24.36 -3.17 5.22
N ILE A 138 23.81 -4.10 4.44
CA ILE A 138 22.72 -3.78 3.50
C ILE A 138 21.46 -3.24 4.20
N ASN A 139 21.21 -3.57 5.46
CA ASN A 139 20.01 -3.09 6.19
C ASN A 139 20.15 -1.67 6.74
N CYS A 140 21.28 -1.34 7.38
CA CYS A 140 21.47 -0.06 8.08
C CYS A 140 22.50 0.87 7.41
N GLN A 141 23.17 0.41 6.36
CA GLN A 141 24.18 1.16 5.59
C GLN A 141 25.42 1.60 6.40
N ARG A 142 25.65 0.98 7.57
CA ARG A 142 26.85 1.22 8.36
C ARG A 142 27.99 0.37 7.85
N THR A 143 29.19 0.94 7.81
CA THR A 143 30.44 0.20 7.52
C THR A 143 30.61 -0.91 8.55
N LEU A 144 30.94 -2.10 8.09
CA LEU A 144 31.25 -3.26 8.91
C LEU A 144 32.74 -3.25 9.23
N THR A 145 33.07 -3.30 10.51
CA THR A 145 34.46 -3.23 10.98
C THR A 145 34.92 -4.50 11.70
N ASP A 146 33.96 -5.31 12.14
CA ASP A 146 34.19 -6.58 12.80
C ASP A 146 34.24 -7.71 11.76
N GLU A 147 35.24 -8.60 11.85
CA GLU A 147 35.46 -9.68 10.86
C GLU A 147 34.26 -10.59 10.68
N VAL A 148 33.55 -10.92 11.78
CA VAL A 148 32.35 -11.75 11.71
C VAL A 148 31.22 -11.02 10.97
N SER A 149 31.03 -9.74 11.28
CA SER A 149 30.02 -8.91 10.63
C SER A 149 30.31 -8.69 9.13
N ILE A 150 31.59 -8.53 8.76
CA ILE A 150 32.03 -8.43 7.36
C ILE A 150 31.71 -9.74 6.63
N ALA A 151 32.09 -10.88 7.21
CA ALA A 151 31.84 -12.20 6.62
C ALA A 151 30.35 -12.51 6.47
N GLN A 152 29.48 -12.00 7.38
CA GLN A 152 28.04 -12.18 7.34
C GLN A 152 27.29 -11.12 6.52
N GLY A 153 27.94 -9.98 6.20
CA GLY A 153 27.31 -8.86 5.49
C GLY A 153 26.37 -8.02 6.34
N PHE A 154 26.27 -8.28 7.63
CA PHE A 154 25.40 -7.54 8.55
C PHE A 154 25.89 -7.67 10.00
N GLY A 155 25.60 -6.67 10.81
CA GLY A 155 25.85 -6.74 12.26
C GLY A 155 24.76 -7.53 13.02
N PRO A 156 25.02 -7.89 14.27
CA PRO A 156 24.13 -8.76 15.07
C PRO A 156 22.71 -8.20 15.23
N ILE A 157 22.57 -6.88 15.34
CA ILE A 157 21.24 -6.21 15.45
C ILE A 157 20.45 -6.34 14.14
N CYS A 158 21.15 -6.35 13.00
CA CYS A 158 20.51 -6.43 11.70
C CYS A 158 20.16 -7.86 11.25
N ALA A 159 20.68 -8.87 11.92
CA ALA A 159 20.47 -10.28 11.58
C ALA A 159 18.99 -10.69 11.50
N GLN A 160 18.13 -10.06 12.29
CA GLN A 160 16.68 -10.36 12.35
C GLN A 160 15.90 -9.94 11.08
N TYR A 161 16.48 -9.12 10.20
CA TYR A 161 15.82 -8.63 8.98
C TYR A 161 16.02 -9.53 7.76
N PHE A 162 16.82 -10.59 7.91
CA PHE A 162 17.11 -11.57 6.87
C PHE A 162 16.44 -12.91 7.17
N ALA A 163 16.20 -13.71 6.12
CA ALA A 163 15.63 -15.04 6.23
C ALA A 163 16.66 -16.07 6.74
#